data_7d343ed3bb1a7da6add8425429397a9f
#
_entry.id   7d343ed3bb1a7da6add8425429397a9f
#
_cell.length_a   1.000
_cell.length_b   1.000
_cell.length_c   1.000
_cell.angle_alpha   90.00
_cell.angle_beta   90.00
_cell.angle_gamma   90.00
#
_symmetry.space_group_name_H-M   'P 1'
#
loop_
_entity.id
_entity.type
_entity.pdbx_description
1 polymer ?
#
loop_
_entity_poly.entity_id
_entity_poly.type
_entity_poly.pdbx_seq_one_letter_code
_entity_poly.pdbx_strand_id
1 'polypeptide(L)'
;TIARGSKLPLQEKAKAIRGFIWWTNMDDSGKESSRADLDLSAVIFDENWNYMEHVSYTNLRSDQYQACHSGDIVNGGPAGGDGVSEFLDADIDSVVNYGARYLVYQVYSYTGQKFSEMPHAMFGWMSRQDVQSGEIFEPKAVEQKMDLASHSTVCIPVIFDCVSREIIWCDMSLSINGSHAGCGGSNVESN
;
A
#
# COMPACT_ATOMS: atom_id res chain seq x y z
N THR A 1 9.31 -6.27 -17.90
CA THR A 1 8.01 -6.49 -17.21
C THR A 1 8.21 -7.62 -16.21
N ILE A 2 7.84 -7.38 -14.95
CA ILE A 2 7.89 -8.40 -13.90
C ILE A 2 6.59 -9.23 -14.01
N ALA A 3 6.72 -10.55 -14.04
CA ALA A 3 5.55 -11.43 -14.13
C ALA A 3 4.86 -11.57 -12.75
N ARG A 4 3.56 -11.74 -12.76
CA ARG A 4 2.79 -12.06 -11.54
C ARG A 4 3.32 -13.34 -10.90
N GLY A 5 3.43 -13.33 -9.57
CA GLY A 5 4.00 -14.42 -8.79
C GLY A 5 5.53 -14.42 -8.73
N SER A 6 6.20 -13.49 -9.44
CA SER A 6 7.65 -13.35 -9.30
C SER A 6 8.04 -12.96 -7.89
N LYS A 7 9.11 -13.54 -7.38
CA LYS A 7 9.71 -13.23 -6.09
C LYS A 7 10.94 -12.38 -6.28
N LEU A 8 10.99 -11.26 -5.59
CA LEU A 8 12.10 -10.32 -5.60
C LEU A 8 12.73 -10.29 -4.21
N PRO A 9 14.06 -10.45 -4.09
CA PRO A 9 14.71 -10.40 -2.78
C PRO A 9 14.65 -8.97 -2.22
N LEU A 10 14.42 -8.86 -0.91
CA LEU A 10 14.69 -7.62 -0.18
C LEU A 10 16.19 -7.38 -0.06
N GLN A 11 16.59 -6.13 0.11
CA GLN A 11 17.97 -5.81 0.45
C GLN A 11 18.36 -6.53 1.75
N GLU A 12 19.54 -7.14 1.76
CA GLU A 12 20.02 -8.00 2.86
C GLU A 12 20.01 -7.29 4.22
N LYS A 13 20.30 -5.99 4.24
CA LYS A 13 20.39 -5.18 5.47
C LYS A 13 19.08 -4.47 5.84
N ALA A 14 18.01 -4.66 5.08
CA ALA A 14 16.73 -4.02 5.39
C ALA A 14 16.20 -4.48 6.74
N LYS A 15 15.83 -3.55 7.62
CA LYS A 15 15.17 -3.82 8.90
C LYS A 15 13.69 -3.55 8.84
N ALA A 16 13.29 -2.58 8.06
CA ALA A 16 11.91 -2.22 7.82
C ALA A 16 11.61 -2.16 6.34
N ILE A 17 10.35 -2.38 6.00
CA ILE A 17 9.83 -2.19 4.65
C ILE A 17 8.84 -1.04 4.67
N ARG A 18 8.93 -0.15 3.68
CA ARG A 18 7.97 0.90 3.42
C ARG A 18 7.27 0.64 2.10
N GLY A 19 5.97 0.35 2.15
CA GLY A 19 5.11 0.48 0.99
C GLY A 19 4.56 1.90 0.90
N PHE A 20 4.38 2.42 -0.30
CA PHE A 20 3.80 3.75 -0.50
C PHE A 20 2.90 3.77 -1.73
N ILE A 21 1.93 4.69 -1.70
CA ILE A 21 1.17 5.12 -2.87
C ILE A 21 1.48 6.57 -3.16
N TRP A 22 1.39 6.94 -4.42
CA TRP A 22 1.49 8.32 -4.89
C TRP A 22 0.42 8.56 -5.94
N TRP A 23 -0.29 9.70 -5.86
CA TRP A 23 -1.34 10.03 -6.82
C TRP A 23 -1.58 11.54 -6.93
N THR A 24 -2.34 11.94 -7.94
CA THR A 24 -2.86 13.29 -8.12
C THR A 24 -4.38 13.25 -8.28
N ASN A 25 -5.04 14.41 -8.18
CA ASN A 25 -6.45 14.54 -8.53
C ASN A 25 -6.70 14.26 -10.03
N MET A 26 -7.98 14.09 -10.39
CA MET A 26 -8.41 13.79 -11.76
C MET A 26 -8.11 14.92 -12.73
N ASP A 27 -8.34 16.18 -12.29
CA ASP A 27 -8.10 17.42 -13.02
C ASP A 27 -7.92 18.61 -12.07
N ASP A 28 -7.62 19.78 -12.61
CA ASP A 28 -7.38 21.01 -11.85
C ASP A 28 -8.64 21.87 -11.70
N SER A 29 -9.83 21.34 -11.93
CA SER A 29 -11.08 22.11 -11.88
C SER A 29 -11.47 22.58 -10.48
N GLY A 30 -10.90 21.97 -9.44
CA GLY A 30 -11.25 22.21 -8.03
C GLY A 30 -12.64 21.71 -7.64
N LYS A 31 -13.34 20.98 -8.52
CA LYS A 31 -14.63 20.38 -8.21
C LYS A 31 -14.44 19.14 -7.32
N GLU A 32 -15.43 18.85 -6.48
CA GLU A 32 -15.42 17.64 -5.66
C GLU A 32 -15.27 16.36 -6.51
N SER A 33 -15.86 16.33 -7.70
CA SER A 33 -15.76 15.21 -8.63
C SER A 33 -14.35 15.00 -9.21
N SER A 34 -13.47 16.00 -9.12
CA SER A 34 -12.08 15.87 -9.56
C SER A 34 -11.16 15.37 -8.48
N ARG A 35 -11.61 15.33 -7.23
CA ARG A 35 -10.85 14.80 -6.10
C ARG A 35 -10.61 13.31 -6.26
N ALA A 36 -9.38 12.89 -6.13
CA ALA A 36 -9.00 11.50 -6.00
C ALA A 36 -8.47 11.25 -4.59
N ASP A 37 -8.99 10.20 -3.97
CA ASP A 37 -8.68 9.76 -2.62
C ASP A 37 -8.33 8.28 -2.68
N LEU A 38 -7.05 7.98 -2.48
CA LEU A 38 -6.53 6.61 -2.46
C LEU A 38 -6.09 6.24 -1.06
N ASP A 39 -6.56 5.12 -0.58
CA ASP A 39 -6.20 4.56 0.73
C ASP A 39 -5.18 3.42 0.58
N LEU A 40 -4.08 3.53 1.31
CA LEU A 40 -3.12 2.46 1.48
C LEU A 40 -3.44 1.66 2.75
N SER A 41 -3.35 0.35 2.66
CA SER A 41 -3.46 -0.52 3.83
C SER A 41 -2.58 -1.74 3.70
N ALA A 42 -2.34 -2.42 4.80
CA ALA A 42 -1.69 -3.73 4.84
C ALA A 42 -2.42 -4.64 5.82
N VAL A 43 -2.64 -5.88 5.40
CA VAL A 43 -3.14 -6.95 6.26
C VAL A 43 -1.99 -7.87 6.61
N ILE A 44 -1.90 -8.20 7.88
CA ILE A 44 -0.85 -9.04 8.45
C ILE A 44 -1.41 -10.43 8.66
N PHE A 45 -0.74 -11.45 8.09
CA PHE A 45 -1.11 -12.85 8.19
C PHE A 45 0.03 -13.69 8.76
N ASP A 46 -0.33 -14.80 9.42
CA ASP A 46 0.63 -15.84 9.77
C ASP A 46 1.00 -16.73 8.57
N GLU A 47 1.80 -17.78 8.80
CA GLU A 47 2.23 -18.73 7.76
C GLU A 47 1.08 -19.57 7.18
N ASN A 48 -0.03 -19.71 7.89
CA ASN A 48 -1.21 -20.45 7.49
C ASN A 48 -2.31 -19.55 6.91
N TRP A 49 -2.00 -18.27 6.64
CA TRP A 49 -2.93 -17.25 6.16
C TRP A 49 -4.07 -16.93 7.15
N ASN A 50 -3.85 -17.13 8.43
CA ASN A 50 -4.76 -16.62 9.44
C ASN A 50 -4.52 -15.11 9.62
N TYR A 51 -5.61 -14.37 9.64
CA TYR A 51 -5.59 -12.94 9.91
C TYR A 51 -5.06 -12.66 11.33
N MET A 52 -4.12 -11.73 11.43
CA MET A 52 -3.51 -11.30 12.68
C MET A 52 -3.91 -9.88 13.05
N GLU A 53 -3.71 -8.94 12.15
CA GLU A 53 -4.02 -7.52 12.32
C GLU A 53 -4.01 -6.81 10.96
N HIS A 54 -4.53 -5.58 10.91
CA HIS A 54 -4.36 -4.70 9.76
C HIS A 54 -3.89 -3.32 10.19
N VAL A 55 -3.24 -2.60 9.28
CA VAL A 55 -2.87 -1.19 9.40
C VAL A 55 -3.47 -0.44 8.22
N SER A 56 -4.23 0.63 8.52
CA SER A 56 -4.98 1.41 7.54
C SER A 56 -5.32 2.79 8.12
N TYR A 57 -6.06 3.62 7.40
CA TYR A 57 -6.56 4.89 7.94
C TYR A 57 -7.46 4.71 9.18
N THR A 58 -8.08 3.53 9.38
CA THR A 58 -8.90 3.23 10.57
C THR A 58 -8.10 2.64 11.73
N ASN A 59 -6.88 2.18 11.49
CA ASN A 59 -5.95 1.64 12.50
C ASN A 59 -4.51 2.01 12.11
N LEU A 60 -4.09 3.22 12.44
CA LEU A 60 -2.84 3.79 11.95
C LEU A 60 -1.58 3.11 12.49
N ARG A 61 -1.67 2.32 13.56
CA ARG A 61 -0.50 1.71 14.22
C ARG A 61 -0.79 0.32 14.75
N SER A 62 0.21 -0.53 14.65
CA SER A 62 0.33 -1.77 15.39
C SER A 62 1.59 -1.70 16.25
N ASP A 63 1.42 -1.63 17.56
CA ASP A 63 2.57 -1.66 18.47
C ASP A 63 3.24 -3.03 18.51
N GLN A 64 2.45 -4.08 18.34
CA GLN A 64 2.96 -5.45 18.34
C GLN A 64 3.88 -5.73 17.16
N TYR A 65 3.45 -5.37 15.96
CA TYR A 65 4.22 -5.62 14.73
C TYR A 65 5.11 -4.44 14.34
N GLN A 66 5.14 -3.39 15.15
CA GLN A 66 5.85 -2.15 14.84
C GLN A 66 5.56 -1.69 13.42
N ALA A 67 4.27 -1.67 13.08
CA ALA A 67 3.78 -1.21 11.79
C ALA A 67 3.03 0.12 11.94
N CYS A 68 3.16 0.99 10.93
CA CYS A 68 2.67 2.35 11.04
C CYS A 68 2.30 2.94 9.69
N HIS A 69 1.11 3.53 9.63
CA HIS A 69 0.60 4.32 8.51
C HIS A 69 0.96 5.79 8.70
N SER A 70 1.28 6.50 7.62
CA SER A 70 1.68 7.93 7.64
C SER A 70 0.55 8.90 7.99
N GLY A 71 -0.69 8.45 7.94
CA GLY A 71 -1.89 9.25 8.09
C GLY A 71 -2.70 9.34 6.80
N ASP A 72 -3.98 9.61 6.95
CA ASP A 72 -4.97 9.66 5.88
C ASP A 72 -4.89 10.97 5.09
N ILE A 73 -4.70 10.89 3.78
CA ILE A 73 -4.66 12.02 2.85
C ILE A 73 -5.82 11.90 1.86
N VAL A 74 -6.85 12.68 2.09
CA VAL A 74 -8.12 12.58 1.36
C VAL A 74 -8.18 13.37 0.05
N ASN A 75 -7.07 13.92 -0.44
CA ASN A 75 -7.04 14.76 -1.63
C ASN A 75 -5.68 14.72 -2.32
N GLY A 76 -5.65 14.30 -3.59
CA GLY A 76 -4.44 14.13 -4.38
C GLY A 76 -3.69 15.41 -4.78
N GLY A 77 -4.23 16.59 -4.41
CA GLY A 77 -3.66 17.88 -4.86
C GLY A 77 -3.88 18.13 -6.36
N PRO A 78 -3.34 19.22 -6.91
CA PRO A 78 -3.50 19.56 -8.33
C PRO A 78 -3.02 18.43 -9.25
N ALA A 79 -3.74 18.16 -10.33
CA ALA A 79 -3.40 17.10 -11.28
C ALA A 79 -2.05 17.33 -11.98
N GLY A 80 -1.65 18.58 -12.17
CA GLY A 80 -0.35 18.97 -12.69
C GLY A 80 0.72 19.25 -11.62
N GLY A 81 0.41 18.99 -10.34
CA GLY A 81 1.32 19.24 -9.20
C GLY A 81 2.20 18.06 -8.84
N ASP A 82 2.85 18.18 -7.68
CA ASP A 82 3.79 17.16 -7.18
C ASP A 82 3.10 15.88 -6.68
N GLY A 83 1.76 15.89 -6.59
CA GLY A 83 0.98 14.78 -6.03
C GLY A 83 1.11 14.67 -4.51
N VAL A 84 0.52 13.61 -3.98
CA VAL A 84 0.57 13.26 -2.56
C VAL A 84 0.92 11.81 -2.38
N SER A 85 1.36 11.44 -1.18
CA SER A 85 1.74 10.06 -0.86
C SER A 85 1.27 9.64 0.51
N GLU A 86 0.82 8.41 0.63
CA GLU A 86 0.69 7.69 1.89
C GLU A 86 1.75 6.61 1.99
N PHE A 87 2.22 6.34 3.20
CA PHE A 87 3.22 5.32 3.50
C PHE A 87 2.72 4.37 4.57
N LEU A 88 3.17 3.14 4.48
CA LEU A 88 2.98 2.16 5.51
C LEU A 88 4.28 1.40 5.72
N ASP A 89 4.85 1.57 6.91
CA ASP A 89 6.07 0.93 7.36
C ASP A 89 5.76 -0.27 8.23
N ALA A 90 6.61 -1.30 8.18
CA ALA A 90 6.59 -2.39 9.13
C ALA A 90 8.03 -2.84 9.45
N ASP A 91 8.29 -3.13 10.72
CA ASP A 91 9.54 -3.73 11.17
C ASP A 91 9.51 -5.24 10.90
N ILE A 92 10.47 -5.72 10.09
CA ILE A 92 10.48 -7.10 9.61
C ILE A 92 10.67 -8.09 10.76
N ASP A 93 11.58 -7.80 11.69
CA ASP A 93 11.86 -8.68 12.82
C ASP A 93 10.68 -8.74 13.79
N SER A 94 10.00 -7.63 14.04
CA SER A 94 8.81 -7.60 14.89
C SER A 94 7.67 -8.44 14.29
N VAL A 95 7.43 -8.34 12.98
CA VAL A 95 6.45 -9.18 12.29
C VAL A 95 6.73 -10.65 12.52
N VAL A 96 7.97 -11.09 12.30
CA VAL A 96 8.38 -12.49 12.44
C VAL A 96 8.36 -12.95 13.91
N ASN A 97 8.88 -12.12 14.83
CA ASN A 97 9.00 -12.48 16.25
C ASN A 97 7.64 -12.68 16.94
N TYR A 98 6.60 -12.01 16.45
CA TYR A 98 5.23 -12.16 16.96
C TYR A 98 4.38 -13.15 16.14
N GLY A 99 5.02 -14.02 15.34
CA GLY A 99 4.39 -15.15 14.68
C GLY A 99 3.65 -14.81 13.38
N ALA A 100 3.78 -13.60 12.88
CA ALA A 100 3.29 -13.25 11.56
C ALA A 100 4.35 -13.55 10.49
N ARG A 101 3.93 -13.55 9.23
CA ARG A 101 4.79 -13.84 8.09
C ARG A 101 4.56 -12.90 6.92
N TYR A 102 3.30 -12.70 6.53
CA TYR A 102 2.96 -11.98 5.31
C TYR A 102 2.37 -10.61 5.61
N LEU A 103 2.82 -9.60 4.86
CA LEU A 103 2.20 -8.29 4.77
C LEU A 103 1.57 -8.17 3.37
N VAL A 104 0.24 -8.16 3.32
CA VAL A 104 -0.50 -8.00 2.07
C VAL A 104 -0.87 -6.54 1.92
N TYR A 105 -0.16 -5.83 1.04
CA TYR A 105 -0.49 -4.43 0.73
C TYR A 105 -1.66 -4.35 -0.21
N GLN A 106 -2.56 -3.41 0.05
CA GLN A 106 -3.65 -3.10 -0.87
C GLN A 106 -3.85 -1.60 -1.02
N VAL A 107 -4.39 -1.21 -2.16
CA VAL A 107 -4.77 0.16 -2.49
C VAL A 107 -6.24 0.17 -2.86
N TYR A 108 -6.97 1.11 -2.27
CA TYR A 108 -8.39 1.32 -2.51
C TYR A 108 -8.65 2.75 -3.01
N SER A 109 -9.47 2.89 -4.04
CA SER A 109 -9.97 4.19 -4.49
C SER A 109 -11.25 4.54 -3.73
N TYR A 110 -11.13 5.33 -2.67
CA TYR A 110 -12.26 5.72 -1.81
C TYR A 110 -13.30 6.53 -2.57
N THR A 111 -12.88 7.42 -3.44
CA THR A 111 -13.76 8.26 -4.27
C THR A 111 -14.33 7.54 -5.48
N GLY A 112 -13.96 6.27 -5.70
CA GLY A 112 -14.61 5.36 -6.64
C GLY A 112 -14.14 5.46 -8.09
N GLN A 113 -13.18 6.33 -8.42
CA GLN A 113 -12.57 6.33 -9.76
C GLN A 113 -11.75 5.02 -9.93
N LYS A 114 -11.83 4.44 -11.10
CA LYS A 114 -10.98 3.29 -11.45
C LYS A 114 -9.55 3.79 -11.63
N PHE A 115 -8.57 2.94 -11.32
CA PHE A 115 -7.16 3.32 -11.50
C PHE A 115 -6.85 3.70 -12.95
N SER A 116 -7.49 3.04 -13.93
CA SER A 116 -7.36 3.38 -15.36
C SER A 116 -7.88 4.77 -15.75
N GLU A 117 -8.68 5.40 -14.90
CA GLU A 117 -9.24 6.74 -15.12
C GLU A 117 -8.37 7.84 -14.50
N MET A 118 -7.47 7.46 -13.59
CA MET A 118 -6.60 8.41 -12.89
C MET A 118 -5.45 8.85 -13.78
N PRO A 119 -5.12 10.17 -13.80
CA PRO A 119 -3.99 10.67 -14.59
C PRO A 119 -2.67 10.09 -14.07
N HIS A 120 -2.54 9.97 -12.76
CA HIS A 120 -1.36 9.42 -12.09
C HIS A 120 -1.76 8.67 -10.82
N ALA A 121 -1.38 7.42 -10.73
CA ALA A 121 -1.46 6.61 -9.53
C ALA A 121 -0.39 5.52 -9.58
N MET A 122 0.39 5.37 -8.51
CA MET A 122 1.42 4.34 -8.44
C MET A 122 1.55 3.78 -7.03
N PHE A 123 2.02 2.54 -6.96
CA PHE A 123 2.50 1.89 -5.74
C PHE A 123 4.01 1.61 -5.88
N GLY A 124 4.73 1.68 -4.77
CA GLY A 124 6.13 1.30 -4.74
C GLY A 124 6.56 0.87 -3.34
N TRP A 125 7.82 0.44 -3.22
CA TRP A 125 8.39 0.11 -1.91
C TRP A 125 9.86 0.53 -1.81
N MET A 126 10.29 0.65 -0.56
CA MET A 126 11.66 0.98 -0.17
C MET A 126 12.06 0.12 1.02
N SER A 127 13.30 -0.36 1.03
CA SER A 127 13.91 -0.91 2.24
C SER A 127 14.37 0.23 3.15
N ARG A 128 14.12 0.09 4.45
CA ARG A 128 14.46 1.10 5.46
C ARG A 128 15.22 0.46 6.61
N GLN A 129 15.93 1.27 7.38
CA GLN A 129 16.61 0.84 8.60
C GLN A 129 15.72 1.01 9.83
N ASP A 130 14.81 1.98 9.80
CA ASP A 130 13.90 2.30 10.89
C ASP A 130 12.48 2.52 10.37
N VAL A 131 11.50 2.11 11.19
CA VAL A 131 10.09 2.45 10.98
C VAL A 131 9.92 3.95 11.25
N GLN A 132 9.11 4.62 10.42
CA GLN A 132 8.84 6.07 10.54
C GLN A 132 10.07 6.97 10.43
N SER A 133 11.15 6.57 9.79
CA SER A 133 12.21 7.51 9.45
C SER A 133 11.61 8.67 8.65
N GLY A 134 11.89 9.91 9.07
CA GLY A 134 11.23 11.13 8.59
C GLY A 134 11.43 11.50 7.12
N GLU A 135 12.08 10.68 6.36
CA GLU A 135 12.25 10.82 4.91
C GLU A 135 10.98 10.36 4.21
N ILE A 136 10.21 11.31 3.72
CA ILE A 136 8.90 11.06 3.14
C ILE A 136 9.03 10.28 1.83
N PHE A 137 9.85 10.77 0.92
CA PHE A 137 10.09 10.14 -0.36
C PHE A 137 11.52 10.45 -0.82
N GLU A 138 12.33 9.43 -0.96
CA GLU A 138 13.63 9.56 -1.60
C GLU A 138 13.63 8.75 -2.88
N PRO A 139 13.57 9.40 -4.07
CA PRO A 139 13.51 8.69 -5.36
C PRO A 139 14.61 7.67 -5.56
N LYS A 140 15.80 7.92 -4.94
CA LYS A 140 16.95 7.02 -5.00
C LYS A 140 16.79 5.76 -4.13
N ALA A 141 15.92 5.80 -3.12
CA ALA A 141 15.67 4.68 -2.23
C ALA A 141 14.52 3.79 -2.70
N VAL A 142 13.77 4.21 -3.73
CA VAL A 142 12.69 3.39 -4.32
C VAL A 142 13.31 2.22 -5.06
N GLU A 143 13.05 1.01 -4.56
CA GLU A 143 13.57 -0.22 -5.16
C GLU A 143 12.78 -0.59 -6.42
N GLN A 144 11.46 -0.47 -6.34
CA GLN A 144 10.55 -0.76 -7.43
C GLN A 144 9.27 0.05 -7.31
N LYS A 145 8.62 0.29 -8.44
CA LYS A 145 7.31 0.94 -8.52
C LYS A 145 6.44 0.29 -9.57
N MET A 146 5.14 0.43 -9.40
CA MET A 146 4.09 -0.13 -10.27
C MET A 146 3.08 0.97 -10.56
N ASP A 147 2.81 1.23 -11.82
CA ASP A 147 1.70 2.10 -12.19
C ASP A 147 0.37 1.39 -11.93
N LEU A 148 -0.54 2.04 -11.25
CA LEU A 148 -1.88 1.55 -11.02
C LEU A 148 -2.78 1.98 -12.18
N ALA A 149 -3.09 1.05 -13.07
CA ALA A 149 -3.80 1.34 -14.32
C ALA A 149 -4.93 0.34 -14.63
N SER A 150 -5.33 -0.46 -13.66
CA SER A 150 -6.39 -1.45 -13.86
C SER A 150 -7.78 -0.82 -13.89
N HIS A 151 -8.72 -1.51 -14.52
CA HIS A 151 -10.14 -1.11 -14.56
C HIS A 151 -10.88 -1.55 -13.28
N SER A 152 -10.28 -1.25 -12.14
CA SER A 152 -10.74 -1.63 -10.80
C SER A 152 -10.53 -0.46 -9.83
N THR A 153 -11.20 -0.53 -8.69
CA THR A 153 -11.06 0.41 -7.56
C THR A 153 -10.26 -0.18 -6.40
N VAL A 154 -9.88 -1.46 -6.48
CA VAL A 154 -9.04 -2.13 -5.48
C VAL A 154 -7.96 -2.94 -6.19
N CYS A 155 -6.75 -2.86 -5.68
CA CYS A 155 -5.67 -3.74 -6.11
C CYS A 155 -4.82 -4.22 -4.93
N ILE A 156 -4.20 -5.38 -5.12
CA ILE A 156 -3.16 -5.93 -4.27
C ILE A 156 -1.88 -5.92 -5.10
N PRO A 157 -1.02 -4.90 -4.95
CA PRO A 157 0.20 -4.80 -5.75
C PRO A 157 1.22 -5.85 -5.38
N VAL A 158 1.50 -6.03 -4.09
CA VAL A 158 2.54 -6.93 -3.59
C VAL A 158 2.17 -7.58 -2.26
N ILE A 159 2.83 -8.70 -1.97
CA ILE A 159 2.88 -9.33 -0.66
C ILE A 159 4.35 -9.39 -0.22
N PHE A 160 4.63 -8.96 1.01
CA PHE A 160 5.93 -9.17 1.63
C PHE A 160 5.92 -10.46 2.44
N ASP A 161 6.83 -11.38 2.14
CA ASP A 161 7.15 -12.52 2.98
C ASP A 161 8.33 -12.13 3.88
N CYS A 162 8.02 -11.77 5.12
CA CYS A 162 9.02 -11.30 6.08
C CYS A 162 9.97 -12.42 6.53
N VAL A 163 9.55 -13.69 6.46
CA VAL A 163 10.39 -14.84 6.83
C VAL A 163 11.41 -15.13 5.73
N SER A 164 11.00 -15.26 4.48
CA SER A 164 11.91 -15.47 3.36
C SER A 164 12.62 -14.19 2.90
N ARG A 165 12.16 -13.02 3.38
CA ARG A 165 12.65 -11.70 2.98
C ARG A 165 12.54 -11.46 1.47
N GLU A 166 11.37 -11.80 0.94
CA GLU A 166 11.03 -11.68 -0.47
C GLU A 166 9.75 -10.86 -0.67
N ILE A 167 9.70 -10.19 -1.81
CA ILE A 167 8.50 -9.52 -2.28
C ILE A 167 7.88 -10.38 -3.37
N ILE A 168 6.60 -10.70 -3.21
CA ILE A 168 5.81 -11.40 -4.23
C ILE A 168 5.08 -10.35 -5.04
N TRP A 169 5.40 -10.27 -6.34
CA TRP A 169 4.74 -9.37 -7.28
C TRP A 169 3.35 -9.91 -7.61
N CYS A 170 2.31 -9.28 -7.09
CA CYS A 170 0.93 -9.74 -7.28
C CYS A 170 0.26 -9.06 -8.47
N ASP A 171 0.29 -7.74 -8.53
CA ASP A 171 -0.41 -6.95 -9.56
C ASP A 171 -1.83 -7.46 -9.79
N MET A 172 -2.55 -7.74 -8.70
CA MET A 172 -3.92 -8.24 -8.73
C MET A 172 -4.90 -7.08 -8.60
N SER A 173 -5.95 -7.13 -9.42
CA SER A 173 -7.07 -6.20 -9.34
C SER A 173 -8.31 -6.95 -8.92
N LEU A 174 -9.04 -6.38 -7.96
CA LEU A 174 -10.24 -6.99 -7.41
C LEU A 174 -11.49 -6.32 -7.99
N SER A 175 -12.40 -7.13 -8.53
CA SER A 175 -13.73 -6.66 -8.93
C SER A 175 -14.64 -6.74 -7.72
N ILE A 176 -15.06 -5.60 -7.18
CA ILE A 176 -15.98 -5.54 -6.07
C ILE A 176 -17.38 -5.37 -6.62
N ASN A 177 -18.18 -6.42 -6.49
CA ASN A 177 -19.61 -6.39 -6.78
C ASN A 177 -20.34 -5.91 -5.51
N GLY A 178 -20.56 -4.60 -5.37
CA GLY A 178 -21.35 -4.05 -4.26
C GLY A 178 -20.87 -2.67 -3.79
N SER A 179 -21.77 -1.94 -3.18
CA SER A 179 -21.66 -0.52 -2.85
C SER A 179 -20.84 -0.19 -1.56
N HIS A 180 -20.08 -1.12 -1.02
CA HIS A 180 -19.40 -0.95 0.28
C HIS A 180 -18.00 -1.59 0.34
N ALA A 181 -17.20 -1.36 -0.67
CA ALA A 181 -15.80 -1.71 -0.58
C ALA A 181 -15.02 -0.51 -0.07
N GLY A 182 -14.75 -0.48 1.19
CA GLY A 182 -13.86 0.51 1.82
C GLY A 182 -12.72 -0.18 2.53
N CYS A 183 -11.61 0.50 2.70
CA CYS A 183 -10.49 0.03 3.52
C CYS A 183 -10.78 0.12 5.04
N GLY A 184 -12.05 0.10 5.45
CA GLY A 184 -12.44 -0.10 6.84
C GLY A 184 -12.12 -1.52 7.30
N GLY A 185 -11.86 -1.73 8.59
CA GLY A 185 -11.34 -2.96 9.17
C GLY A 185 -11.86 -4.26 8.53
N SER A 186 -13.16 -4.49 8.56
CA SER A 186 -13.76 -5.71 7.99
C SER A 186 -13.62 -5.86 6.46
N ASN A 187 -13.47 -4.76 5.74
CA ASN A 187 -13.32 -4.80 4.28
C ASN A 187 -11.88 -5.05 3.86
N VAL A 188 -10.91 -4.57 4.64
CA VAL A 188 -9.49 -4.85 4.41
C VAL A 188 -9.21 -6.35 4.52
N GLU A 189 -9.83 -7.02 5.48
CA GLU A 189 -9.69 -8.47 5.68
C GLU A 189 -10.37 -9.30 4.59
N SER A 190 -11.48 -8.80 4.04
CA SER A 190 -12.27 -9.53 3.05
C SER A 190 -11.75 -9.39 1.61
N ASN A 191 -10.86 -8.44 1.35
CA ASN A 191 -10.21 -8.26 0.06
C ASN A 191 -8.95 -9.10 -0.07
#